data_721bfda0ab5468d2615ce030ae93f625
#
_entry.id   721bfda0ab5468d2615ce030ae93f625
#
_cell.length_a   1.000
_cell.length_b   1.000
_cell.length_c   1.000
_cell.angle_alpha   90.00
_cell.angle_beta   90.00
_cell.angle_gamma   90.00
#
_symmetry.space_group_name_H-M   'P 1'
#
loop_
_entity.id
_entity.type
_entity.pdbx_description
1 polymer ?
#
loop_
_entity_poly.entity_id
_entity_poly.type
_entity_poly.pdbx_seq_one_letter_code
_entity_poly.pdbx_strand_id
1 'polypeptide(L)'
;MSDFATARQKMVDGQVRTADVTDHRILDAMLALPREEFVPQSKRALAYLDLDLDVAEAGSAPRYLVKPVLTAKLLQAAEIGPGDSVLVVGCATGYAAAVAARLAGKVNAIEGDQVLAEKGREVFSRLGLQNVAIKVAEPAAGDSADAPYDVILLNGATEVVPERLCGQLREGGRLLGVLAATRPPRATIMTRSHGDIGHRTLFDASAPVLPGLERVPAFVF
;
A
#
# COMPACT_ATOMS: atom_id res chain seq x y z
N MET A 1 10.21 23.25 16.53
CA MET A 1 10.46 22.34 15.38
C MET A 1 10.09 20.95 15.81
N SER A 2 9.18 20.30 15.09
CA SER A 2 8.82 18.92 15.40
C SER A 2 10.03 18.04 15.12
N ASP A 3 10.50 17.31 16.13
CA ASP A 3 11.55 16.31 15.94
C ASP A 3 10.91 15.06 15.28
N PHE A 4 10.83 15.09 13.94
CA PHE A 4 10.27 14.01 13.16
C PHE A 4 11.07 12.69 13.30
N ALA A 5 12.36 12.76 13.58
CA ALA A 5 13.18 11.58 13.81
C ALA A 5 12.73 10.85 15.09
N THR A 6 12.54 11.58 16.19
CA THR A 6 12.00 11.03 17.43
C THR A 6 10.56 10.51 17.24
N ALA A 7 9.71 11.24 16.51
CA ALA A 7 8.33 10.79 16.24
C ALA A 7 8.31 9.49 15.42
N ARG A 8 9.18 9.36 14.42
CA ARG A 8 9.37 8.16 13.61
C ARG A 8 9.82 6.97 14.45
N GLN A 9 10.81 7.16 15.30
CA GLN A 9 11.27 6.13 16.23
C GLN A 9 10.14 5.66 17.14
N LYS A 10 9.37 6.59 17.72
CA LYS A 10 8.23 6.27 18.59
C LYS A 10 7.12 5.52 17.82
N MET A 11 6.86 5.86 16.56
CA MET A 11 5.92 5.13 15.71
C MET A 11 6.37 3.68 15.52
N VAL A 12 7.63 3.46 15.17
CA VAL A 12 8.14 2.09 14.93
C VAL A 12 8.15 1.29 16.22
N ASP A 13 8.68 1.83 17.31
CA ASP A 13 8.82 1.08 18.57
C ASP A 13 7.50 0.92 19.33
N GLY A 14 6.66 1.95 19.36
CA GLY A 14 5.44 1.99 20.16
C GLY A 14 4.17 1.55 19.44
N GLN A 15 4.17 1.52 18.10
CA GLN A 15 2.99 1.14 17.32
C GLN A 15 3.26 -0.10 16.45
N VAL A 16 4.32 -0.07 15.63
CA VAL A 16 4.57 -1.14 14.64
C VAL A 16 5.09 -2.41 15.31
N ARG A 17 6.12 -2.33 16.15
CA ARG A 17 6.67 -3.50 16.88
C ARG A 17 5.65 -4.12 17.82
N THR A 18 4.87 -3.31 18.50
CA THR A 18 3.84 -3.78 19.44
C THR A 18 2.63 -4.42 18.76
N ALA A 19 2.51 -4.29 17.44
CA ALA A 19 1.49 -4.93 16.60
C ALA A 19 1.99 -6.22 15.92
N ASP A 20 3.01 -6.88 16.50
CA ASP A 20 3.59 -8.14 16.03
C ASP A 20 4.31 -8.04 14.67
N VAL A 21 4.83 -6.87 14.31
CA VAL A 21 5.73 -6.73 13.17
C VAL A 21 7.16 -7.03 13.63
N THR A 22 7.69 -8.16 13.18
CA THR A 22 9.00 -8.70 13.61
C THR A 22 10.05 -8.71 12.50
N ASP A 23 9.67 -8.51 11.23
CA ASP A 23 10.63 -8.40 10.12
C ASP A 23 11.46 -7.12 10.26
N HIS A 24 12.73 -7.29 10.64
CA HIS A 24 13.67 -6.18 10.83
C HIS A 24 13.85 -5.33 9.58
N ARG A 25 13.74 -5.91 8.37
CA ARG A 25 13.90 -5.18 7.12
C ARG A 25 12.77 -4.13 6.96
N ILE A 26 11.54 -4.47 7.37
CA ILE A 26 10.41 -3.54 7.37
C ILE A 26 10.63 -2.44 8.41
N LEU A 27 11.03 -2.82 9.61
CA LEU A 27 11.28 -1.85 10.70
C LEU A 27 12.37 -0.86 10.30
N ASP A 28 13.49 -1.35 9.75
CA ASP A 28 14.61 -0.54 9.29
C ASP A 28 14.22 0.37 8.12
N ALA A 29 13.42 -0.15 7.16
CA ALA A 29 12.87 0.64 6.06
C ALA A 29 11.99 1.79 6.58
N MET A 30 11.10 1.51 7.55
CA MET A 30 10.22 2.53 8.13
C MET A 30 10.98 3.54 8.99
N LEU A 31 12.08 3.14 9.63
CA LEU A 31 12.98 4.05 10.35
C LEU A 31 13.78 4.96 9.40
N ALA A 32 14.17 4.44 8.23
CA ALA A 32 14.95 5.19 7.25
C ALA A 32 14.12 6.18 6.43
N LEU A 33 12.82 5.91 6.23
CA LEU A 33 11.97 6.69 5.34
C LEU A 33 11.19 7.79 6.10
N PRO A 34 11.35 9.08 5.76
CA PRO A 34 10.65 10.19 6.38
C PRO A 34 9.18 10.24 5.92
N ARG A 35 8.27 9.59 6.68
CA ARG A 35 6.85 9.51 6.32
C ARG A 35 6.19 10.89 6.17
N GLU A 36 6.67 11.92 6.89
CA GLU A 36 6.24 13.32 6.79
C GLU A 36 6.47 13.93 5.40
N GLU A 37 7.37 13.38 4.59
CA GLU A 37 7.57 13.84 3.20
C GLU A 37 6.47 13.36 2.24
N PHE A 38 5.71 12.34 2.63
CA PHE A 38 4.62 11.77 1.85
C PHE A 38 3.24 12.37 2.18
N VAL A 39 3.18 13.37 3.06
CA VAL A 39 1.93 14.04 3.44
C VAL A 39 2.01 15.54 3.15
N PRO A 40 0.87 16.21 2.92
CA PRO A 40 0.82 17.66 2.79
C PRO A 40 1.42 18.35 4.02
N GLN A 41 2.03 19.52 3.82
CA GLN A 41 2.69 20.26 4.91
C GLN A 41 1.77 20.50 6.12
N SER A 42 0.50 20.76 5.89
CA SER A 42 -0.51 20.95 6.94
C SER A 42 -0.79 19.69 7.78
N LYS A 43 -0.42 18.50 7.28
CA LYS A 43 -0.66 17.20 7.93
C LYS A 43 0.62 16.53 8.44
N ARG A 44 1.81 17.14 8.27
CA ARG A 44 3.09 16.57 8.68
C ARG A 44 3.15 16.20 10.16
N ALA A 45 2.52 16.98 11.03
CA ALA A 45 2.44 16.68 12.46
C ALA A 45 1.69 15.39 12.80
N LEU A 46 0.83 14.91 11.88
CA LEU A 46 0.02 13.70 12.02
C LEU A 46 0.69 12.47 11.38
N ALA A 47 1.78 12.66 10.64
CA ALA A 47 2.38 11.61 9.79
C ALA A 47 2.75 10.33 10.54
N TYR A 48 3.02 10.43 11.84
CA TYR A 48 3.48 9.32 12.68
C TYR A 48 2.41 8.76 13.63
N LEU A 49 1.17 9.20 13.49
CA LEU A 49 0.03 8.60 14.18
C LEU A 49 -0.48 7.39 13.38
N ASP A 50 -1.06 6.39 14.06
CA ASP A 50 -1.66 5.22 13.40
C ASP A 50 -3.05 5.54 12.84
N LEU A 51 -3.09 6.45 11.86
CA LEU A 51 -4.27 6.96 11.18
C LEU A 51 -4.14 6.84 9.66
N ASP A 52 -5.26 6.60 9.00
CA ASP A 52 -5.38 6.76 7.56
C ASP A 52 -5.45 8.28 7.26
N LEU A 53 -4.42 8.81 6.59
CA LEU A 53 -4.29 10.25 6.33
C LEU A 53 -4.72 10.55 4.90
N ASP A 54 -5.78 11.33 4.77
CA ASP A 54 -6.16 11.89 3.48
C ASP A 54 -5.06 12.87 2.99
N VAL A 55 -4.49 12.58 1.83
CA VAL A 55 -3.40 13.35 1.20
C VAL A 55 -3.84 14.06 -0.07
N ALA A 56 -5.12 13.94 -0.44
CA ALA A 56 -5.68 14.63 -1.59
C ALA A 56 -5.65 16.15 -1.40
N GLU A 57 -5.68 16.88 -2.51
CA GLU A 57 -5.86 18.33 -2.49
C GLU A 57 -7.31 18.69 -2.11
N ALA A 58 -7.49 19.89 -1.58
CA ALA A 58 -8.80 20.38 -1.22
C ALA A 58 -9.73 20.41 -2.46
N GLY A 59 -10.89 19.77 -2.34
CA GLY A 59 -11.86 19.65 -3.42
C GLY A 59 -11.71 18.45 -4.34
N SER A 60 -10.63 17.68 -4.19
CA SER A 60 -10.44 16.40 -4.90
C SER A 60 -11.07 15.23 -4.13
N ALA A 61 -11.30 14.12 -4.83
CA ALA A 61 -11.73 12.89 -4.19
C ALA A 61 -10.66 12.42 -3.18
N PRO A 62 -11.07 11.95 -1.97
CA PRO A 62 -10.11 11.57 -0.93
C PRO A 62 -9.17 10.46 -1.40
N ARG A 63 -7.89 10.58 -1.04
CA ARG A 63 -6.85 9.58 -1.25
C ARG A 63 -6.06 9.44 0.04
N TYR A 64 -5.80 8.21 0.45
CA TYR A 64 -5.27 7.98 1.78
C TYR A 64 -3.89 7.36 1.78
N LEU A 65 -3.03 7.92 2.60
CA LEU A 65 -1.86 7.22 3.11
C LEU A 65 -2.33 6.30 4.24
N VAL A 66 -2.32 5.01 3.99
CA VAL A 66 -2.81 4.00 4.95
C VAL A 66 -1.97 4.04 6.23
N LYS A 67 -2.61 3.83 7.37
CA LYS A 67 -1.98 3.83 8.69
C LYS A 67 -0.74 2.93 8.77
N PRO A 68 0.30 3.34 9.51
CA PRO A 68 1.59 2.67 9.54
C PRO A 68 1.53 1.20 9.93
N VAL A 69 0.76 0.87 10.96
CA VAL A 69 0.64 -0.51 11.46
C VAL A 69 0.07 -1.43 10.39
N LEU A 70 -1.00 -1.03 9.72
CA LEU A 70 -1.60 -1.86 8.66
C LEU A 70 -0.65 -2.04 7.49
N THR A 71 0.01 -0.96 7.05
CA THR A 71 1.03 -1.02 5.98
C THR A 71 2.13 -2.03 6.34
N ALA A 72 2.68 -1.96 7.56
CA ALA A 72 3.74 -2.86 8.01
C ALA A 72 3.29 -4.32 8.08
N LYS A 73 2.09 -4.58 8.63
CA LYS A 73 1.53 -5.94 8.74
C LYS A 73 1.24 -6.57 7.37
N LEU A 74 0.74 -5.80 6.42
CA LEU A 74 0.52 -6.29 5.05
C LEU A 74 1.86 -6.60 4.36
N LEU A 75 2.86 -5.73 4.49
CA LEU A 75 4.21 -5.96 3.95
C LEU A 75 4.87 -7.18 4.59
N GLN A 76 4.72 -7.40 5.90
CA GLN A 76 5.24 -8.59 6.57
C GLN A 76 4.55 -9.86 6.07
N ALA A 77 3.22 -9.85 5.96
CA ALA A 77 2.48 -10.99 5.43
C ALA A 77 2.75 -11.24 3.93
N ALA A 78 3.22 -10.23 3.22
CA ALA A 78 3.62 -10.35 1.83
C ALA A 78 4.95 -11.10 1.66
N GLU A 79 5.80 -11.19 2.68
CA GLU A 79 7.09 -11.92 2.65
C GLU A 79 7.95 -11.53 1.43
N ILE A 80 8.05 -10.21 1.15
CA ILE A 80 8.75 -9.70 -0.03
C ILE A 80 10.23 -10.09 0.01
N GLY A 81 10.70 -10.73 -1.06
CA GLY A 81 12.11 -11.07 -1.27
C GLY A 81 12.86 -10.02 -2.09
N PRO A 82 14.21 -9.99 -2.00
CA PRO A 82 15.04 -9.01 -2.71
C PRO A 82 15.01 -9.13 -4.23
N GLY A 83 14.52 -10.22 -4.77
CA GLY A 83 14.34 -10.43 -6.22
C GLY A 83 12.92 -10.19 -6.71
N ASP A 84 11.96 -9.92 -5.80
CA ASP A 84 10.56 -9.81 -6.17
C ASP A 84 10.27 -8.55 -7.01
N SER A 85 9.36 -8.70 -7.97
CA SER A 85 8.67 -7.62 -8.67
C SER A 85 7.36 -7.33 -7.95
N VAL A 86 7.19 -6.12 -7.47
CA VAL A 86 6.03 -5.70 -6.65
C VAL A 86 5.22 -4.64 -7.37
N LEU A 87 3.89 -4.79 -7.35
CA LEU A 87 2.95 -3.73 -7.73
C LEU A 87 2.25 -3.18 -6.49
N VAL A 88 2.30 -1.87 -6.28
CA VAL A 88 1.49 -1.19 -5.24
C VAL A 88 0.36 -0.42 -5.90
N VAL A 89 -0.87 -0.79 -5.58
CA VAL A 89 -2.10 -0.25 -6.19
C VAL A 89 -2.72 0.82 -5.30
N GLY A 90 -3.06 1.97 -5.88
CA GLY A 90 -3.63 3.12 -5.15
C GLY A 90 -2.61 3.72 -4.18
N CYS A 91 -1.39 3.94 -4.68
CA CYS A 91 -0.24 4.25 -3.83
C CYS A 91 -0.30 5.64 -3.16
N ALA A 92 -1.27 6.49 -3.52
CA ALA A 92 -1.34 7.89 -3.11
C ALA A 92 -0.01 8.60 -3.40
N THR A 93 0.65 9.16 -2.40
CA THR A 93 1.98 9.78 -2.52
C THR A 93 3.15 8.78 -2.43
N GLY A 94 2.88 7.46 -2.31
CA GLY A 94 3.87 6.41 -2.51
C GLY A 94 4.61 5.90 -1.27
N TYR A 95 4.18 6.19 -0.03
CA TYR A 95 4.91 5.71 1.15
C TYR A 95 5.02 4.18 1.22
N ALA A 96 3.91 3.45 1.01
CA ALA A 96 3.94 1.98 1.01
C ALA A 96 4.86 1.43 -0.10
N ALA A 97 4.87 2.08 -1.27
CA ALA A 97 5.77 1.72 -2.37
C ALA A 97 7.24 2.00 -2.03
N ALA A 98 7.53 3.10 -1.33
CA ALA A 98 8.89 3.41 -0.85
C ALA A 98 9.39 2.38 0.17
N VAL A 99 8.54 1.93 1.10
CA VAL A 99 8.89 0.86 2.04
C VAL A 99 9.11 -0.45 1.30
N ALA A 100 8.21 -0.83 0.37
CA ALA A 100 8.37 -2.01 -0.46
C ALA A 100 9.68 -1.99 -1.28
N ALA A 101 10.10 -0.82 -1.78
CA ALA A 101 11.34 -0.66 -2.54
C ALA A 101 12.60 -0.97 -1.72
N ARG A 102 12.54 -0.90 -0.40
CA ARG A 102 13.63 -1.32 0.49
C ARG A 102 13.70 -2.84 0.67
N LEU A 103 12.68 -3.57 0.24
CA LEU A 103 12.55 -5.02 0.41
C LEU A 103 12.69 -5.77 -0.90
N ALA A 104 12.22 -5.18 -2.00
CA ALA A 104 12.06 -5.78 -3.31
C ALA A 104 13.18 -5.41 -4.29
N GLY A 105 13.30 -6.17 -5.37
CA GLY A 105 14.18 -5.85 -6.50
C GLY A 105 13.63 -4.71 -7.36
N LYS A 106 12.33 -4.74 -7.67
CA LYS A 106 11.64 -3.72 -8.46
C LYS A 106 10.25 -3.46 -7.89
N VAL A 107 9.86 -2.19 -7.83
CA VAL A 107 8.50 -1.78 -7.43
C VAL A 107 7.89 -0.90 -8.51
N ASN A 108 6.74 -1.29 -9.00
CA ASN A 108 5.85 -0.42 -9.73
C ASN A 108 4.73 0.03 -8.79
N ALA A 109 4.34 1.28 -8.88
CA ALA A 109 3.20 1.80 -8.14
C ALA A 109 2.25 2.49 -9.10
N ILE A 110 0.96 2.39 -8.86
CA ILE A 110 -0.06 3.08 -9.64
C ILE A 110 -0.93 3.95 -8.75
N GLU A 111 -1.29 5.12 -9.27
CA GLU A 111 -2.20 6.08 -8.66
C GLU A 111 -3.08 6.72 -9.73
N GLY A 112 -4.39 6.82 -9.46
CA GLY A 112 -5.33 7.44 -10.40
C GLY A 112 -5.25 8.98 -10.40
N ASP A 113 -4.83 9.57 -9.30
CA ASP A 113 -4.65 11.02 -9.19
C ASP A 113 -3.25 11.43 -9.68
N GLN A 114 -3.22 12.18 -10.79
CA GLN A 114 -1.98 12.63 -11.42
C GLN A 114 -1.14 13.52 -10.48
N VAL A 115 -1.77 14.39 -9.70
CA VAL A 115 -1.06 15.32 -8.81
C VAL A 115 -0.35 14.55 -7.70
N LEU A 116 -1.01 13.53 -7.13
CA LEU A 116 -0.41 12.68 -6.10
C LEU A 116 0.71 11.82 -6.68
N ALA A 117 0.53 11.29 -7.89
CA ALA A 117 1.57 10.52 -8.58
C ALA A 117 2.82 11.37 -8.83
N GLU A 118 2.67 12.63 -9.25
CA GLU A 118 3.77 13.57 -9.46
C GLU A 118 4.49 13.89 -8.14
N LYS A 119 3.74 14.22 -7.07
CA LYS A 119 4.30 14.41 -5.73
C LYS A 119 5.10 13.20 -5.24
N GLY A 120 4.57 12.00 -5.46
CA GLY A 120 5.27 10.75 -5.11
C GLY A 120 6.59 10.58 -5.86
N ARG A 121 6.62 10.86 -7.18
CA ARG A 121 7.87 10.83 -7.99
C ARG A 121 8.91 11.82 -7.48
N GLU A 122 8.49 13.03 -7.11
CA GLU A 122 9.37 14.04 -6.51
C GLU A 122 9.97 13.55 -5.19
N VAL A 123 9.15 12.94 -4.33
CA VAL A 123 9.63 12.37 -3.06
C VAL A 123 10.62 11.24 -3.32
N PHE A 124 10.33 10.31 -4.24
CA PHE A 124 11.25 9.24 -4.59
C PHE A 124 12.59 9.77 -5.11
N SER A 125 12.56 10.78 -5.96
CA SER A 125 13.78 11.43 -6.47
C SER A 125 14.61 12.04 -5.34
N ARG A 126 13.98 12.79 -4.42
CA ARG A 126 14.67 13.39 -3.26
C ARG A 126 15.27 12.35 -2.32
N LEU A 127 14.61 11.21 -2.17
CA LEU A 127 15.08 10.11 -1.30
C LEU A 127 16.05 9.16 -2.01
N GLY A 128 16.36 9.39 -3.29
CA GLY A 128 17.28 8.57 -4.07
C GLY A 128 16.78 7.14 -4.31
N LEU A 129 15.46 6.93 -4.34
CA LEU A 129 14.87 5.63 -4.61
C LEU A 129 14.86 5.37 -6.12
N GLN A 130 15.68 4.43 -6.60
CA GLN A 130 15.87 4.18 -8.04
C GLN A 130 15.11 2.95 -8.55
N ASN A 131 14.71 2.05 -7.66
CA ASN A 131 14.03 0.80 -8.01
C ASN A 131 12.51 0.87 -7.85
N VAL A 132 11.94 2.08 -7.74
CA VAL A 132 10.50 2.31 -7.65
C VAL A 132 10.05 3.38 -8.64
N ALA A 133 8.92 3.14 -9.31
CA ALA A 133 8.30 4.08 -10.23
C ALA A 133 6.80 4.20 -9.96
N ILE A 134 6.24 5.41 -10.15
CA ILE A 134 4.78 5.63 -10.10
C ILE A 134 4.27 5.92 -11.50
N LYS A 135 3.23 5.20 -11.92
CA LYS A 135 2.46 5.44 -13.14
C LYS A 135 1.06 5.97 -12.78
N VAL A 136 0.51 6.80 -13.65
CA VAL A 136 -0.90 7.21 -13.52
C VAL A 136 -1.75 6.13 -14.15
N ALA A 137 -2.57 5.47 -13.34
CA ALA A 137 -3.50 4.43 -13.78
C ALA A 137 -4.58 4.20 -12.74
N GLU A 138 -5.77 3.79 -13.21
CA GLU A 138 -6.88 3.42 -12.34
C GLU A 138 -6.52 2.18 -11.50
N PRO A 139 -6.82 2.17 -10.19
CA PRO A 139 -6.49 1.04 -9.31
C PRO A 139 -7.01 -0.30 -9.81
N ALA A 140 -8.25 -0.36 -10.31
CA ALA A 140 -8.84 -1.58 -10.83
C ALA A 140 -8.17 -2.11 -12.11
N ALA A 141 -7.46 -1.25 -12.86
CA ALA A 141 -6.77 -1.65 -14.08
C ALA A 141 -5.44 -2.39 -13.80
N GLY A 142 -4.77 -2.04 -12.73
CA GLY A 142 -3.42 -2.52 -12.45
C GLY A 142 -2.38 -1.95 -13.42
N ASP A 143 -1.29 -2.67 -13.59
CA ASP A 143 -0.22 -2.36 -14.55
C ASP A 143 0.17 -3.63 -15.32
N SER A 144 -0.60 -3.95 -16.34
CA SER A 144 -0.39 -5.15 -17.15
C SER A 144 0.87 -5.07 -18.05
N ALA A 145 1.42 -3.87 -18.26
CA ALA A 145 2.60 -3.68 -19.12
C ALA A 145 3.87 -4.27 -18.50
N ASP A 146 3.98 -4.23 -17.18
CA ASP A 146 5.12 -4.78 -16.43
C ASP A 146 4.79 -6.09 -15.68
N ALA A 147 3.59 -6.66 -15.90
CA ALA A 147 3.23 -7.97 -15.36
C ALA A 147 4.09 -9.10 -15.98
N PRO A 148 4.27 -10.26 -15.33
CA PRO A 148 3.63 -10.65 -14.07
C PRO A 148 4.38 -10.20 -12.83
N TYR A 149 3.65 -10.08 -11.70
CA TYR A 149 4.17 -9.66 -10.41
C TYR A 149 4.28 -10.82 -9.42
N ASP A 150 5.28 -10.77 -8.56
CA ASP A 150 5.43 -11.65 -7.40
C ASP A 150 4.44 -11.27 -6.30
N VAL A 151 4.30 -9.97 -6.08
CA VAL A 151 3.43 -9.39 -5.06
C VAL A 151 2.64 -8.24 -5.63
N ILE A 152 1.34 -8.21 -5.33
CA ILE A 152 0.49 -7.03 -5.51
C ILE A 152 -0.01 -6.59 -4.14
N LEU A 153 0.24 -5.33 -3.78
CA LEU A 153 -0.20 -4.74 -2.52
C LEU A 153 -1.27 -3.68 -2.81
N LEU A 154 -2.47 -3.87 -2.28
CA LEU A 154 -3.49 -2.82 -2.26
C LEU A 154 -3.18 -1.86 -1.11
N ASN A 155 -2.91 -0.60 -1.41
CA ASN A 155 -2.77 0.45 -0.39
C ASN A 155 -4.15 0.96 0.03
N GLY A 156 -5.01 0.03 0.46
CA GLY A 156 -6.40 0.28 0.82
C GLY A 156 -7.23 -0.99 0.89
N ALA A 157 -8.54 -0.84 0.72
CA ALA A 157 -9.50 -1.93 0.71
C ALA A 157 -10.11 -2.15 -0.68
N THR A 158 -10.69 -3.34 -0.85
CA THR A 158 -11.56 -3.71 -1.96
C THR A 158 -12.85 -4.33 -1.43
N GLU A 159 -13.99 -4.04 -2.04
CA GLU A 159 -15.28 -4.68 -1.75
C GLU A 159 -15.58 -5.86 -2.67
N VAL A 160 -14.74 -6.11 -3.66
CA VAL A 160 -14.86 -7.18 -4.64
C VAL A 160 -13.55 -7.96 -4.75
N VAL A 161 -13.58 -9.19 -5.24
CA VAL A 161 -12.34 -9.89 -5.63
C VAL A 161 -11.78 -9.18 -6.87
N PRO A 162 -10.55 -8.63 -6.81
CA PRO A 162 -9.99 -7.86 -7.92
C PRO A 162 -9.39 -8.79 -8.98
N GLU A 163 -10.23 -9.51 -9.72
CA GLU A 163 -9.82 -10.56 -10.66
C GLU A 163 -8.79 -10.09 -11.70
N ARG A 164 -8.95 -8.86 -12.19
CA ARG A 164 -8.01 -8.27 -13.16
C ARG A 164 -6.61 -8.07 -12.56
N LEU A 165 -6.51 -7.72 -11.29
CA LEU A 165 -5.23 -7.62 -10.58
C LEU A 165 -4.67 -9.02 -10.29
N CYS A 166 -5.52 -9.94 -9.86
CA CYS A 166 -5.12 -11.34 -9.64
C CYS A 166 -4.56 -11.97 -10.93
N GLY A 167 -5.12 -11.63 -12.10
CA GLY A 167 -4.61 -12.05 -13.40
C GLY A 167 -3.21 -11.54 -13.74
N GLN A 168 -2.73 -10.49 -13.05
CA GLN A 168 -1.37 -9.95 -13.21
C GLN A 168 -0.33 -10.59 -12.27
N LEU A 169 -0.75 -11.50 -11.39
CA LEU A 169 0.16 -12.29 -10.57
C LEU A 169 0.85 -13.37 -11.42
N ARG A 170 2.11 -13.65 -11.13
CA ARG A 170 2.76 -14.87 -11.60
C ARG A 170 2.18 -16.10 -10.88
N GLU A 171 2.50 -17.28 -11.37
CA GLU A 171 2.24 -18.52 -10.64
C GLU A 171 2.98 -18.51 -9.29
N GLY A 172 2.29 -18.80 -8.19
CA GLY A 172 2.79 -18.63 -6.82
C GLY A 172 2.82 -17.19 -6.32
N GLY A 173 2.43 -16.20 -7.14
CA GLY A 173 2.33 -14.79 -6.74
C GLY A 173 1.15 -14.53 -5.82
N ARG A 174 1.21 -13.42 -5.08
CA ARG A 174 0.25 -13.10 -4.03
C ARG A 174 -0.20 -11.64 -4.05
N LEU A 175 -1.50 -11.43 -3.85
CA LEU A 175 -2.11 -10.11 -3.67
C LEU A 175 -2.56 -9.96 -2.23
N LEU A 176 -2.22 -8.82 -1.60
CA LEU A 176 -2.61 -8.51 -0.23
C LEU A 176 -3.34 -7.17 -0.18
N GLY A 177 -4.33 -7.10 0.70
CA GLY A 177 -5.11 -5.90 0.96
C GLY A 177 -6.20 -6.17 1.98
N VAL A 178 -7.07 -5.19 2.20
CA VAL A 178 -8.24 -5.34 3.05
C VAL A 178 -9.44 -5.71 2.19
N LEU A 179 -10.07 -6.86 2.45
CA LEU A 179 -11.33 -7.25 1.84
C LEU A 179 -12.49 -6.74 2.70
N ALA A 180 -13.19 -5.72 2.21
CA ALA A 180 -14.32 -5.07 2.88
C ALA A 180 -15.67 -5.68 2.49
N ALA A 181 -15.69 -6.78 1.71
CA ALA A 181 -16.89 -7.52 1.38
C ALA A 181 -17.49 -8.27 2.57
N THR A 182 -16.72 -8.46 3.63
CA THR A 182 -17.13 -9.14 4.88
C THR A 182 -17.30 -8.14 6.02
N ARG A 183 -18.04 -8.52 7.07
CA ARG A 183 -18.16 -7.75 8.31
C ARG A 183 -17.75 -8.61 9.49
N PRO A 184 -16.68 -8.26 10.23
CA PRO A 184 -15.79 -7.09 9.99
C PRO A 184 -14.94 -7.24 8.71
N PRO A 185 -14.42 -6.12 8.15
CA PRO A 185 -13.43 -6.16 7.08
C PRO A 185 -12.14 -6.85 7.53
N ARG A 186 -11.44 -7.51 6.60
CA ARG A 186 -10.27 -8.32 6.96
C ARG A 186 -9.10 -8.14 5.99
N ALA A 187 -7.90 -8.03 6.54
CA ALA A 187 -6.70 -8.22 5.75
C ALA A 187 -6.69 -9.64 5.18
N THR A 188 -6.48 -9.74 3.88
CA THR A 188 -6.60 -11.00 3.14
C THR A 188 -5.41 -11.14 2.19
N ILE A 189 -4.89 -12.35 2.07
CA ILE A 189 -3.94 -12.75 1.04
C ILE A 189 -4.65 -13.62 0.01
N MET A 190 -4.50 -13.27 -1.26
CA MET A 190 -4.97 -14.03 -2.42
C MET A 190 -3.75 -14.57 -3.15
N THR A 191 -3.69 -15.86 -3.41
CA THR A 191 -2.54 -16.52 -4.04
C THR A 191 -2.96 -17.18 -5.34
N ARG A 192 -2.19 -16.97 -6.40
CA ARG A 192 -2.38 -17.68 -7.67
C ARG A 192 -1.67 -19.04 -7.61
N SER A 193 -2.42 -20.10 -7.86
CA SER A 193 -1.89 -21.48 -7.89
C SER A 193 -2.61 -22.31 -8.94
N HIS A 194 -1.87 -22.86 -9.89
CA HIS A 194 -2.40 -23.65 -11.01
C HIS A 194 -3.48 -22.94 -11.83
N GLY A 195 -3.34 -21.60 -11.94
CA GLY A 195 -4.29 -20.76 -12.66
C GLY A 195 -5.50 -20.29 -11.83
N ASP A 196 -5.74 -20.87 -10.67
CA ASP A 196 -6.81 -20.50 -9.75
C ASP A 196 -6.34 -19.48 -8.70
N ILE A 197 -7.30 -18.76 -8.10
CA ILE A 197 -7.05 -17.81 -7.02
C ILE A 197 -7.66 -18.35 -5.72
N GLY A 198 -6.79 -18.79 -4.83
CA GLY A 198 -7.14 -19.08 -3.44
C GLY A 198 -7.04 -17.83 -2.58
N HIS A 199 -7.82 -17.75 -1.48
CA HIS A 199 -7.70 -16.65 -0.54
C HIS A 199 -7.68 -17.15 0.91
N ARG A 200 -6.97 -16.42 1.76
CA ARG A 200 -6.88 -16.69 3.21
C ARG A 200 -6.93 -15.37 3.98
N THR A 201 -7.79 -15.34 4.98
CA THR A 201 -7.87 -14.23 5.94
C THR A 201 -6.64 -14.23 6.84
N LEU A 202 -6.12 -13.03 7.13
CA LEU A 202 -4.95 -12.83 7.99
C LEU A 202 -5.36 -12.32 9.38
N PHE A 203 -5.99 -11.15 9.43
CA PHE A 203 -6.42 -10.48 10.68
C PHE A 203 -7.52 -9.45 10.38
N ASP A 204 -8.24 -9.04 11.41
CA ASP A 204 -9.26 -7.99 11.28
C ASP A 204 -8.59 -6.64 11.03
N ALA A 205 -9.03 -5.95 9.98
CA ALA A 205 -8.47 -4.67 9.58
C ALA A 205 -9.48 -3.86 8.77
N SER A 206 -9.39 -2.54 8.86
CA SER A 206 -10.15 -1.61 8.01
C SER A 206 -9.21 -0.64 7.32
N ALA A 207 -9.53 -0.30 6.08
CA ALA A 207 -8.88 0.72 5.27
C ALA A 207 -9.90 1.37 4.34
N PRO A 208 -9.64 2.58 3.83
CA PRO A 208 -10.45 3.19 2.77
C PRO A 208 -10.50 2.31 1.52
N VAL A 209 -11.68 2.19 0.91
CA VAL A 209 -11.85 1.44 -0.33
C VAL A 209 -11.18 2.20 -1.47
N LEU A 210 -10.45 1.48 -2.30
CA LEU A 210 -9.78 2.05 -3.47
C LEU A 210 -10.79 2.33 -4.59
N PRO A 211 -10.67 3.45 -5.31
CA PRO A 211 -11.53 3.76 -6.44
C PRO A 211 -11.56 2.65 -7.49
N GLY A 212 -12.76 2.33 -7.96
CA GLY A 212 -12.99 1.26 -8.94
C GLY A 212 -12.95 -0.15 -8.36
N LEU A 213 -12.75 -0.30 -7.03
CA LEU A 213 -12.81 -1.57 -6.32
C LEU A 213 -13.99 -1.64 -5.34
N GLU A 214 -14.94 -0.71 -5.46
CA GLU A 214 -16.21 -0.72 -4.75
C GLU A 214 -17.16 -1.74 -5.35
N ARG A 215 -18.06 -2.25 -4.53
CA ARG A 215 -19.20 -3.04 -5.01
C ARG A 215 -20.21 -2.13 -5.70
N VAL A 216 -20.55 -2.43 -6.92
CA VAL A 216 -21.66 -1.75 -7.59
C VAL A 216 -22.95 -2.05 -6.82
N PRO A 217 -23.72 -1.02 -6.36
CA PRO A 217 -24.98 -1.25 -5.69
C PRO A 217 -25.93 -2.05 -6.60
N ALA A 218 -26.35 -3.23 -6.13
CA ALA A 218 -27.44 -3.93 -6.78
C ALA A 218 -28.75 -3.23 -6.42
N PHE A 219 -29.49 -2.76 -7.42
CA PHE A 219 -30.86 -2.30 -7.19
C PHE A 219 -31.70 -3.52 -6.78
N VAL A 220 -32.18 -3.52 -5.55
CA VAL A 220 -33.21 -4.47 -5.09
C VAL A 220 -34.52 -3.79 -5.38
N PHE A 221 -35.29 -4.35 -6.34
CA PHE A 221 -36.68 -3.97 -6.60
C PHE A 221 -37.60 -4.64 -5.58
#